data_7bb589abe06196a47908b0b7257809b4
#
_entry.id   7bb589abe06196a47908b0b7257809b4
#
_cell.length_a   1.000
_cell.length_b   1.000
_cell.length_c   1.000
_cell.angle_alpha   90.00
_cell.angle_beta   90.00
_cell.angle_gamma   90.00
#
_symmetry.space_group_name_H-M   'P 1'
#
loop_
_entity.id
_entity.type
_entity.pdbx_description
1 polymer ?
#
loop_
_entity_poly.entity_id
_entity_poly.type
_entity_poly.pdbx_seq_one_letter_code
_entity_poly.pdbx_strand_id
1 'polypeptide(L)'
;ITRRTGIKERRIADENENTSDLGTKAALKAIERANLKPEDIDAILVATLSPDYFTMPSTACKIASNLGLVNISAFDISAACSGFIYLLEQAKALVESGLKKNVLIIGAEKTSSIMDYNDRSICILFGDGAGAGVVSLDNENHILDVHTASNGNYGDLLMTQRSQKSNLCQTLSMQMKGNEVFKIAVNTLSNDVVEILAKNNILAQEIDLFIPHQANLRIIKAVQEKLNLSNEKCVITVQKYGNTSAASIPMAMNDAYEEGRLKKGNLILLDAFGGGFTWGSALLKFGGENF
;
A
#
# COMPACT_ATOMS: atom_id res chain seq x y z
N ILE A 1 3.55 21.53 10.05
CA ILE A 1 3.40 20.16 9.53
C ILE A 1 2.12 19.56 10.09
N THR A 2 2.05 19.26 11.37
CA THR A 2 0.94 18.53 12.03
C THR A 2 -0.44 19.11 11.73
N ARG A 3 -0.63 20.44 11.80
CA ARG A 3 -1.93 21.09 11.51
C ARG A 3 -2.43 20.85 10.08
N ARG A 4 -1.54 20.70 9.10
CA ARG A 4 -1.91 20.54 7.68
C ARG A 4 -1.99 19.08 7.24
N THR A 5 -1.16 18.22 7.82
CA THR A 5 -0.97 16.84 7.35
C THR A 5 -1.42 15.79 8.36
N GLY A 6 -1.52 16.15 9.64
CA GLY A 6 -1.69 15.22 10.74
C GLY A 6 -0.40 14.52 11.18
N ILE A 7 0.68 14.61 10.41
CA ILE A 7 1.92 13.89 10.65
C ILE A 7 2.67 14.47 11.85
N LYS A 8 3.02 13.62 12.82
CA LYS A 8 3.84 13.95 13.98
C LYS A 8 5.22 13.36 13.85
N GLU A 9 5.32 12.15 13.36
CA GLU A 9 6.55 11.36 13.24
C GLU A 9 6.64 10.68 11.87
N ARG A 10 7.83 10.32 11.45
CA ARG A 10 8.16 9.42 10.33
C ARG A 10 9.23 8.47 10.80
N ARG A 11 9.27 7.29 10.20
CA ARG A 11 10.36 6.33 10.37
C ARG A 11 11.27 6.42 9.16
N ILE A 12 12.55 6.44 9.40
CA ILE A 12 13.59 6.42 8.37
C ILE A 12 14.41 5.15 8.60
N ALA A 13 14.57 4.35 7.58
CA ALA A 13 15.36 3.12 7.62
C ALA A 13 16.83 3.42 7.86
N ASP A 14 17.56 2.47 8.43
CA ASP A 14 19.01 2.54 8.56
C ASP A 14 19.68 2.74 7.19
N GLU A 15 20.83 3.36 7.17
CA GLU A 15 21.58 3.64 5.95
C GLU A 15 21.86 2.35 5.15
N ASN A 16 22.17 1.27 5.85
CA ASN A 16 22.50 -0.04 5.26
C ASN A 16 21.27 -0.93 5.01
N GLU A 17 20.07 -0.47 5.34
CA GLU A 17 18.83 -1.21 5.20
C GLU A 17 18.13 -0.78 3.91
N ASN A 18 17.87 -1.75 3.02
CA ASN A 18 17.21 -1.54 1.74
C ASN A 18 15.70 -1.81 1.81
N THR A 19 14.99 -1.48 0.75
CA THR A 19 13.55 -1.76 0.63
C THR A 19 13.26 -3.25 0.76
N SER A 20 14.10 -4.11 0.18
CA SER A 20 13.97 -5.57 0.31
C SER A 20 14.16 -6.07 1.74
N ASP A 21 15.02 -5.42 2.54
CA ASP A 21 15.24 -5.81 3.94
C ASP A 21 13.99 -5.50 4.79
N LEU A 22 13.40 -4.31 4.59
CA LEU A 22 12.13 -3.94 5.21
C LEU A 22 11.01 -4.89 4.78
N GLY A 23 10.89 -5.17 3.48
CA GLY A 23 9.92 -6.09 2.91
C GLY A 23 10.06 -7.51 3.45
N THR A 24 11.29 -8.00 3.61
CA THR A 24 11.57 -9.34 4.18
C THR A 24 11.07 -9.46 5.62
N LYS A 25 11.28 -8.44 6.44
CA LYS A 25 10.79 -8.42 7.84
C LYS A 25 9.27 -8.46 7.91
N ALA A 26 8.59 -7.71 7.04
CA ALA A 26 7.13 -7.72 6.94
C ALA A 26 6.61 -9.08 6.42
N ALA A 27 7.28 -9.65 5.41
CA ALA A 27 6.97 -10.95 4.83
C ALA A 27 6.99 -12.08 5.87
N LEU A 28 8.05 -12.16 6.68
CA LEU A 28 8.18 -13.18 7.73
C LEU A 28 7.01 -13.12 8.72
N LYS A 29 6.61 -11.92 9.16
CA LYS A 29 5.44 -11.76 10.03
C LYS A 29 4.13 -12.17 9.38
N ALA A 30 3.95 -11.83 8.09
CA ALA A 30 2.73 -12.19 7.36
C ALA A 30 2.62 -13.70 7.16
N ILE A 31 3.72 -14.37 6.83
CA ILE A 31 3.80 -15.84 6.68
C ILE A 31 3.49 -16.54 8.01
N GLU A 32 4.11 -16.08 9.11
CA GLU A 32 3.86 -16.60 10.46
C GLU A 32 2.38 -16.47 10.85
N ARG A 33 1.78 -15.29 10.63
CA ARG A 33 0.35 -15.05 10.94
C ARG A 33 -0.62 -15.81 10.05
N ALA A 34 -0.19 -16.17 8.84
CA ALA A 34 -0.94 -17.05 7.96
C ALA A 34 -0.82 -18.53 8.39
N ASN A 35 -0.06 -18.83 9.44
CA ASN A 35 0.27 -20.18 9.87
C ASN A 35 0.88 -21.03 8.74
N LEU A 36 1.74 -20.37 7.94
CA LEU A 36 2.48 -20.96 6.83
C LEU A 36 3.99 -20.91 7.10
N LYS A 37 4.73 -21.61 6.27
CA LYS A 37 6.18 -21.55 6.20
C LYS A 37 6.59 -20.84 4.90
N PRO A 38 7.82 -20.29 4.79
CA PRO A 38 8.29 -19.68 3.55
C PRO A 38 8.12 -20.58 2.32
N GLU A 39 8.40 -21.86 2.44
CA GLU A 39 8.28 -22.86 1.36
C GLU A 39 6.84 -23.11 0.87
N ASP A 40 5.83 -22.68 1.61
CA ASP A 40 4.42 -22.77 1.20
C ASP A 40 4.02 -21.63 0.25
N ILE A 41 4.87 -20.63 0.06
CA ILE A 41 4.60 -19.46 -0.81
C ILE A 41 4.91 -19.80 -2.26
N ASP A 42 3.93 -19.58 -3.15
CA ASP A 42 4.03 -19.87 -4.59
C ASP A 42 4.44 -18.66 -5.43
N ALA A 43 4.19 -17.46 -4.91
CA ALA A 43 4.55 -16.22 -5.59
C ALA A 43 4.77 -15.08 -4.59
N ILE A 44 5.69 -14.17 -4.93
CA ILE A 44 5.94 -12.92 -4.20
C ILE A 44 5.69 -11.76 -5.14
N LEU A 45 4.76 -10.89 -4.78
CA LEU A 45 4.44 -9.65 -5.48
C LEU A 45 4.77 -8.47 -4.58
N VAL A 46 5.56 -7.53 -5.09
CA VAL A 46 5.95 -6.34 -4.34
C VAL A 46 5.44 -5.07 -5.03
N ALA A 47 4.82 -4.18 -4.30
CA ALA A 47 4.55 -2.82 -4.75
C ALA A 47 5.56 -1.87 -4.11
N THR A 48 6.32 -1.20 -4.93
CA THR A 48 7.33 -0.22 -4.50
C THR A 48 7.57 0.84 -5.56
N LEU A 49 7.82 2.08 -5.13
CA LEU A 49 8.34 3.18 -5.95
C LEU A 49 9.81 3.50 -5.63
N SER A 50 10.36 2.82 -4.62
CA SER A 50 11.73 2.96 -4.13
C SER A 50 12.46 1.60 -4.08
N PRO A 51 12.57 0.88 -5.23
CA PRO A 51 13.20 -0.44 -5.28
C PRO A 51 14.69 -0.37 -4.96
N ASP A 52 15.28 -1.48 -4.54
CA ASP A 52 16.74 -1.57 -4.28
C ASP A 52 17.55 -1.22 -5.54
N TYR A 53 17.04 -1.60 -6.71
CA TYR A 53 17.67 -1.37 -8.01
C TYR A 53 16.67 -0.74 -8.99
N PHE A 54 17.11 0.18 -9.83
CA PHE A 54 16.22 0.90 -10.74
C PHE A 54 15.47 0.04 -11.74
N THR A 55 16.09 -1.05 -12.20
CA THR A 55 15.48 -1.88 -13.24
C THR A 55 15.53 -3.35 -12.90
N MET A 56 16.65 -3.87 -12.42
CA MET A 56 16.87 -5.28 -12.15
C MET A 56 18.02 -5.50 -11.17
N PRO A 57 17.94 -6.54 -10.29
CA PRO A 57 16.79 -7.42 -10.10
C PRO A 57 15.61 -6.70 -9.45
N SER A 58 14.41 -7.31 -9.49
CA SER A 58 13.25 -6.78 -8.74
C SER A 58 13.45 -6.91 -7.23
N THR A 59 12.80 -6.05 -6.47
CA THR A 59 12.77 -6.13 -5.00
C THR A 59 12.17 -7.47 -4.54
N ALA A 60 11.15 -7.97 -5.25
CA ALA A 60 10.57 -9.29 -4.99
C ALA A 60 11.58 -10.43 -5.12
N CYS A 61 12.48 -10.40 -6.12
CA CYS A 61 13.56 -11.39 -6.27
C CYS A 61 14.55 -11.34 -5.09
N LYS A 62 14.85 -10.13 -4.59
CA LYS A 62 15.70 -9.96 -3.41
C LYS A 62 15.03 -10.52 -2.16
N ILE A 63 13.75 -10.25 -1.97
CA ILE A 63 12.98 -10.81 -0.84
C ILE A 63 12.91 -12.34 -0.95
N ALA A 64 12.65 -12.89 -2.13
CA ALA A 64 12.68 -14.34 -2.33
C ALA A 64 14.03 -14.96 -1.90
N SER A 65 15.13 -14.34 -2.31
CA SER A 65 16.48 -14.74 -1.89
C SER A 65 16.67 -14.67 -0.38
N ASN A 66 16.22 -13.59 0.26
CA ASN A 66 16.33 -13.39 1.71
C ASN A 66 15.50 -14.43 2.51
N LEU A 67 14.38 -14.89 1.93
CA LEU A 67 13.54 -15.95 2.49
C LEU A 67 14.05 -17.37 2.17
N GLY A 68 15.14 -17.50 1.41
CA GLY A 68 15.69 -18.80 0.97
C GLY A 68 14.85 -19.50 -0.10
N LEU A 69 13.97 -18.77 -0.80
CA LEU A 69 13.06 -19.32 -1.80
C LEU A 69 13.69 -19.30 -3.20
N VAL A 70 13.51 -20.39 -3.91
CA VAL A 70 13.97 -20.59 -5.30
C VAL A 70 12.84 -21.17 -6.14
N ASN A 71 12.90 -20.94 -7.45
CA ASN A 71 11.93 -21.48 -8.42
C ASN A 71 10.48 -21.02 -8.17
N ILE A 72 10.29 -19.85 -7.58
CA ILE A 72 8.98 -19.22 -7.41
C ILE A 72 8.82 -17.99 -8.32
N SER A 73 7.59 -17.59 -8.57
CA SER A 73 7.31 -16.34 -9.28
C SER A 73 7.57 -15.16 -8.35
N ALA A 74 8.40 -14.20 -8.77
CA ALA A 74 8.71 -13.01 -7.98
C ALA A 74 8.89 -11.79 -8.89
N PHE A 75 8.06 -10.75 -8.71
CA PHE A 75 8.13 -9.53 -9.49
C PHE A 75 7.57 -8.31 -8.74
N ASP A 76 8.02 -7.12 -9.16
CA ASP A 76 7.53 -5.85 -8.65
C ASP A 76 6.43 -5.29 -9.56
N ILE A 77 5.51 -4.53 -8.99
CA ILE A 77 4.56 -3.70 -9.72
C ILE A 77 4.78 -2.22 -9.39
N SER A 78 4.50 -1.36 -10.36
CA SER A 78 4.59 0.09 -10.22
C SER A 78 3.22 0.73 -10.37
N ALA A 79 2.58 1.03 -9.24
CA ALA A 79 1.32 1.78 -9.15
C ALA A 79 1.37 2.80 -8.00
N ALA A 80 2.57 3.23 -7.64
CA ALA A 80 2.86 4.17 -6.56
C ALA A 80 2.07 3.84 -5.26
N CYS A 81 1.46 4.84 -4.62
CA CYS A 81 0.76 4.64 -3.34
C CYS A 81 -0.47 3.72 -3.43
N SER A 82 -1.05 3.52 -4.62
CA SER A 82 -2.15 2.56 -4.82
C SER A 82 -1.67 1.11 -5.03
N GLY A 83 -0.36 0.89 -5.02
CA GLY A 83 0.26 -0.39 -5.32
C GLY A 83 -0.29 -1.57 -4.53
N PHE A 84 -0.64 -1.39 -3.25
CA PHE A 84 -1.19 -2.49 -2.45
C PHE A 84 -2.57 -2.95 -2.93
N ILE A 85 -3.42 -2.04 -3.43
CA ILE A 85 -4.72 -2.41 -4.03
C ILE A 85 -4.50 -3.19 -5.33
N TYR A 86 -3.54 -2.76 -6.17
CA TYR A 86 -3.15 -3.48 -7.38
C TYR A 86 -2.60 -4.87 -7.07
N LEU A 87 -1.85 -5.02 -5.96
CA LEU A 87 -1.39 -6.34 -5.49
C LEU A 87 -2.55 -7.26 -5.11
N LEU A 88 -3.57 -6.74 -4.44
CA LEU A 88 -4.77 -7.52 -4.09
C LEU A 88 -5.50 -8.02 -5.33
N GLU A 89 -5.64 -7.18 -6.36
CA GLU A 89 -6.24 -7.57 -7.64
C GLU A 89 -5.45 -8.70 -8.31
N GLN A 90 -4.12 -8.53 -8.41
CA GLN A 90 -3.26 -9.54 -9.03
C GLN A 90 -3.26 -10.86 -8.24
N ALA A 91 -3.15 -10.79 -6.91
CA ALA A 91 -3.14 -11.98 -6.06
C ALA A 91 -4.48 -12.72 -6.13
N LYS A 92 -5.61 -11.98 -6.09
CA LYS A 92 -6.95 -12.56 -6.28
C LYS A 92 -7.04 -13.30 -7.62
N ALA A 93 -6.62 -12.68 -8.72
CA ALA A 93 -6.65 -13.29 -10.05
C ALA A 93 -5.78 -14.55 -10.12
N LEU A 94 -4.57 -14.54 -9.55
CA LEU A 94 -3.67 -15.69 -9.54
C LEU A 94 -4.22 -16.86 -8.73
N VAL A 95 -4.85 -16.59 -7.60
CA VAL A 95 -5.42 -17.63 -6.73
C VAL A 95 -6.72 -18.19 -7.30
N GLU A 96 -7.64 -17.34 -7.74
CA GLU A 96 -8.93 -17.76 -8.33
C GLU A 96 -8.77 -18.52 -9.64
N SER A 97 -7.75 -18.19 -10.45
CA SER A 97 -7.42 -18.93 -11.67
C SER A 97 -6.78 -20.30 -11.41
N GLY A 98 -6.41 -20.60 -10.16
CA GLY A 98 -5.70 -21.82 -9.78
C GLY A 98 -4.22 -21.85 -10.18
N LEU A 99 -3.67 -20.74 -10.70
CA LEU A 99 -2.24 -20.66 -11.06
C LEU A 99 -1.33 -20.65 -9.85
N LYS A 100 -1.80 -20.09 -8.73
CA LYS A 100 -1.08 -20.01 -7.46
C LYS A 100 -2.04 -20.33 -6.31
N LYS A 101 -1.50 -20.88 -5.22
CA LYS A 101 -2.27 -21.23 -4.03
C LYS A 101 -2.07 -20.22 -2.91
N ASN A 102 -0.83 -19.82 -2.66
CA ASN A 102 -0.45 -18.85 -1.63
C ASN A 102 0.40 -17.75 -2.25
N VAL A 103 -0.14 -16.55 -2.33
CA VAL A 103 0.54 -15.37 -2.91
C VAL A 103 0.88 -14.40 -1.79
N LEU A 104 2.16 -14.15 -1.58
CA LEU A 104 2.66 -13.15 -0.65
C LEU A 104 2.66 -11.79 -1.35
N ILE A 105 1.92 -10.84 -0.81
CA ILE A 105 1.85 -9.45 -1.30
C ILE A 105 2.52 -8.51 -0.31
N ILE A 106 3.37 -7.62 -0.79
CA ILE A 106 4.19 -6.76 0.05
C ILE A 106 4.18 -5.33 -0.49
N GLY A 107 3.78 -4.37 0.33
CA GLY A 107 4.08 -2.96 0.12
C GLY A 107 5.34 -2.60 0.89
N ALA A 108 6.40 -2.18 0.22
CA ALA A 108 7.66 -1.87 0.87
C ALA A 108 8.32 -0.64 0.26
N GLU A 109 8.75 0.29 1.12
CA GLU A 109 9.25 1.59 0.67
C GLU A 109 10.42 2.08 1.53
N LYS A 110 11.49 2.49 0.87
CA LYS A 110 12.54 3.37 1.42
C LYS A 110 12.44 4.73 0.72
N THR A 111 11.34 5.44 0.94
CA THR A 111 11.07 6.74 0.30
C THR A 111 12.17 7.76 0.58
N SER A 112 12.86 7.64 1.72
CA SER A 112 14.02 8.47 2.08
C SER A 112 15.13 8.44 1.03
N SER A 113 15.25 7.37 0.24
CA SER A 113 16.26 7.22 -0.82
C SER A 113 15.99 8.06 -2.08
N ILE A 114 14.75 8.54 -2.24
CA ILE A 114 14.32 9.34 -3.41
C ILE A 114 13.79 10.72 -3.02
N MET A 115 14.07 11.19 -1.80
CA MET A 115 13.65 12.49 -1.30
C MET A 115 14.79 13.52 -1.42
N ASP A 116 14.44 14.72 -1.88
CA ASP A 116 15.26 15.89 -1.64
C ASP A 116 14.89 16.50 -0.27
N TYR A 117 15.75 16.37 0.71
CA TYR A 117 15.53 16.91 2.05
C TYR A 117 15.56 18.45 2.12
N ASN A 118 15.98 19.13 1.04
CA ASN A 118 15.86 20.59 0.91
C ASN A 118 14.44 21.00 0.48
N ASP A 119 13.68 20.11 -0.18
CA ASP A 119 12.30 20.39 -0.54
C ASP A 119 11.34 20.03 0.60
N ARG A 120 11.04 21.04 1.41
CA ARG A 120 10.11 20.92 2.56
C ARG A 120 8.66 20.63 2.16
N SER A 121 8.30 20.78 0.90
CA SER A 121 6.93 20.45 0.45
C SER A 121 6.70 18.95 0.39
N ILE A 122 7.75 18.16 0.28
CA ILE A 122 7.74 16.70 0.11
C ILE A 122 8.37 15.99 1.31
N CYS A 123 9.59 16.34 1.71
CA CYS A 123 10.36 15.59 2.73
C CYS A 123 9.66 15.52 4.11
N ILE A 124 8.71 16.44 4.37
CA ILE A 124 7.91 16.42 5.60
C ILE A 124 6.79 15.39 5.59
N LEU A 125 6.46 14.80 4.44
CA LEU A 125 5.30 13.93 4.26
C LEU A 125 5.67 12.44 4.36
N PHE A 126 6.73 12.04 3.69
CA PHE A 126 7.05 10.64 3.45
C PHE A 126 7.90 10.02 4.55
N GLY A 127 7.69 8.73 4.77
CA GLY A 127 8.49 7.89 5.67
C GLY A 127 8.72 6.51 5.06
N ASP A 128 9.63 5.75 5.63
CA ASP A 128 9.99 4.41 5.23
C ASP A 128 9.18 3.37 6.01
N GLY A 129 8.94 2.22 5.39
CA GLY A 129 8.25 1.11 6.03
C GLY A 129 7.85 0.01 5.07
N ALA A 130 7.41 -1.10 5.63
CA ALA A 130 6.85 -2.22 4.88
C ALA A 130 5.70 -2.87 5.63
N GLY A 131 4.76 -3.42 4.86
CA GLY A 131 3.70 -4.27 5.36
C GLY A 131 3.39 -5.34 4.33
N ALA A 132 2.91 -6.49 4.79
CA ALA A 132 2.67 -7.64 3.93
C ALA A 132 1.38 -8.38 4.34
N GLY A 133 0.86 -9.18 3.40
CA GLY A 133 -0.23 -10.11 3.63
C GLY A 133 -0.07 -11.34 2.74
N VAL A 134 -0.73 -12.43 3.11
CA VAL A 134 -0.82 -13.63 2.28
C VAL A 134 -2.26 -13.74 1.77
N VAL A 135 -2.40 -13.92 0.47
CA VAL A 135 -3.67 -14.24 -0.18
C VAL A 135 -3.63 -15.73 -0.54
N SER A 136 -4.52 -16.49 0.05
CA SER A 136 -4.57 -17.95 -0.11
C SER A 136 -5.92 -18.41 -0.64
N LEU A 137 -5.91 -19.59 -1.25
CA LEU A 137 -7.14 -20.26 -1.63
C LEU A 137 -7.94 -20.65 -0.37
N ASP A 138 -9.19 -20.28 -0.33
CA ASP A 138 -10.15 -20.68 0.71
C ASP A 138 -11.47 -21.14 0.07
N ASN A 139 -12.29 -21.82 0.84
CA ASN A 139 -13.63 -22.22 0.45
C ASN A 139 -14.63 -21.04 0.47
N GLU A 140 -14.30 -19.97 1.19
CA GLU A 140 -15.09 -18.75 1.26
C GLU A 140 -14.43 -17.63 0.45
N ASN A 141 -15.24 -16.75 -0.16
CA ASN A 141 -14.74 -15.59 -0.86
C ASN A 141 -14.48 -14.45 0.16
N HIS A 142 -13.21 -14.21 0.46
CA HIS A 142 -12.79 -13.15 1.37
C HIS A 142 -12.49 -11.82 0.67
N ILE A 143 -11.95 -11.83 -0.54
CA ILE A 143 -11.77 -10.61 -1.35
C ILE A 143 -12.98 -10.44 -2.24
N LEU A 144 -13.99 -9.70 -1.75
CA LEU A 144 -15.29 -9.58 -2.39
C LEU A 144 -15.21 -8.86 -3.73
N ASP A 145 -14.54 -7.72 -3.76
CA ASP A 145 -14.34 -6.92 -4.98
C ASP A 145 -13.06 -6.09 -4.88
N VAL A 146 -12.43 -5.86 -6.02
CA VAL A 146 -11.29 -4.94 -6.16
C VAL A 146 -11.52 -4.12 -7.41
N HIS A 147 -11.34 -2.80 -7.32
CA HIS A 147 -11.36 -1.89 -8.44
C HIS A 147 -10.02 -1.17 -8.53
N THR A 148 -9.44 -1.14 -9.71
CA THR A 148 -8.22 -0.37 -10.02
C THR A 148 -8.42 0.44 -11.28
N ALA A 149 -7.88 1.66 -11.30
CA ALA A 149 -7.98 2.54 -12.45
C ALA A 149 -6.80 3.52 -12.51
N SER A 150 -6.64 4.18 -13.65
CA SER A 150 -5.59 5.18 -13.85
C SER A 150 -5.99 6.29 -14.82
N ASN A 151 -5.31 7.43 -14.70
CA ASN A 151 -5.38 8.53 -15.66
C ASN A 151 -4.01 9.17 -15.83
N GLY A 152 -3.32 8.80 -16.91
CA GLY A 152 -1.97 9.28 -17.23
C GLY A 152 -1.86 10.78 -17.58
N ASN A 153 -2.99 11.47 -17.83
CA ASN A 153 -2.98 12.91 -18.12
C ASN A 153 -2.47 13.77 -16.95
N TYR A 154 -2.38 13.21 -15.76
CA TYR A 154 -1.93 13.88 -14.53
C TYR A 154 -0.52 13.50 -14.09
N GLY A 155 0.24 12.74 -14.90
CA GLY A 155 1.55 12.22 -14.53
C GLY A 155 2.53 13.28 -14.04
N ASP A 156 2.50 14.48 -14.64
CA ASP A 156 3.39 15.59 -14.26
C ASP A 156 3.07 16.26 -12.91
N LEU A 157 2.01 15.84 -12.24
CA LEU A 157 1.62 16.41 -10.94
C LEU A 157 2.30 15.72 -9.74
N LEU A 158 2.71 14.47 -9.91
CA LEU A 158 3.44 13.68 -8.90
C LEU A 158 4.32 12.67 -9.62
N MET A 159 5.60 12.92 -9.64
CA MET A 159 6.57 12.12 -10.41
C MET A 159 7.95 12.08 -9.75
N THR A 160 8.75 11.09 -10.14
CA THR A 160 10.20 11.06 -9.93
C THR A 160 10.86 10.95 -11.29
N GLN A 161 11.53 12.03 -11.72
CA GLN A 161 12.13 12.08 -13.06
C GLN A 161 13.39 11.24 -13.12
N ARG A 162 13.53 10.47 -14.20
CA ARG A 162 14.81 9.90 -14.59
C ARG A 162 15.63 10.98 -15.29
N SER A 163 16.89 11.19 -14.86
CA SER A 163 17.78 12.08 -15.57
C SER A 163 17.98 11.59 -17.01
N GLN A 164 17.71 12.47 -17.99
CA GLN A 164 17.94 12.18 -19.41
C GLN A 164 19.43 12.34 -19.80
N LYS A 165 20.22 12.95 -18.94
CA LYS A 165 21.67 13.14 -19.18
C LYS A 165 22.45 12.05 -18.46
N SER A 166 23.45 11.52 -19.15
CA SER A 166 24.37 10.47 -18.70
C SER A 166 25.23 10.81 -17.46
N ASN A 167 24.96 11.93 -16.80
CA ASN A 167 25.59 12.28 -15.53
C ASN A 167 24.95 11.47 -14.40
N LEU A 168 25.57 10.33 -14.11
CA LEU A 168 25.23 9.37 -13.04
C LEU A 168 25.18 9.97 -11.61
N CYS A 169 25.42 11.26 -11.44
CA CYS A 169 25.45 11.96 -10.16
C CYS A 169 24.22 12.82 -9.85
N GLN A 170 23.15 12.79 -10.66
CA GLN A 170 21.93 13.50 -10.27
C GLN A 170 21.08 12.62 -9.36
N THR A 171 20.92 13.06 -8.14
CA THR A 171 19.97 12.51 -7.16
C THR A 171 18.57 12.52 -7.76
N LEU A 172 17.95 11.35 -7.84
CA LEU A 172 16.52 11.26 -8.13
C LEU A 172 15.77 11.97 -7.02
N SER A 173 14.86 12.87 -7.37
CA SER A 173 14.00 13.47 -6.38
C SER A 173 12.55 13.43 -6.85
N MET A 174 11.67 13.10 -5.91
CA MET A 174 10.24 13.17 -6.10
C MET A 174 9.80 14.62 -6.21
N GLN A 175 8.90 14.92 -7.14
CA GLN A 175 8.29 16.22 -7.36
C GLN A 175 6.78 16.14 -7.24
N MET A 176 6.15 17.12 -6.59
CA MET A 176 4.70 17.11 -6.37
C MET A 176 4.09 18.50 -6.40
N LYS A 177 3.01 18.66 -7.17
CA LYS A 177 2.13 19.82 -7.11
C LYS A 177 1.01 19.59 -6.09
N GLY A 178 1.34 19.69 -4.81
CA GLY A 178 0.53 19.20 -3.69
C GLY A 178 -0.91 19.68 -3.63
N ASN A 179 -1.21 20.94 -4.01
CA ASN A 179 -2.59 21.46 -4.00
C ASN A 179 -3.48 20.81 -5.07
N GLU A 180 -2.91 20.56 -6.26
CA GLU A 180 -3.61 19.92 -7.37
C GLU A 180 -3.83 18.45 -7.08
N VAL A 181 -2.77 17.75 -6.64
CA VAL A 181 -2.84 16.35 -6.18
C VAL A 181 -3.91 16.17 -5.12
N PHE A 182 -3.96 17.06 -4.10
CA PHE A 182 -4.96 16.98 -3.03
C PHE A 182 -6.40 17.04 -3.57
N LYS A 183 -6.71 18.02 -4.45
CA LYS A 183 -8.07 18.20 -5.00
C LYS A 183 -8.51 16.98 -5.81
N ILE A 184 -7.63 16.48 -6.66
CA ILE A 184 -7.93 15.31 -7.52
C ILE A 184 -8.08 14.07 -6.65
N ALA A 185 -7.18 13.84 -5.70
CA ALA A 185 -7.24 12.68 -4.81
C ALA A 185 -8.54 12.62 -4.02
N VAL A 186 -8.96 13.72 -3.36
CA VAL A 186 -10.21 13.76 -2.60
C VAL A 186 -11.43 13.45 -3.48
N ASN A 187 -11.50 14.06 -4.67
CA ASN A 187 -12.63 13.83 -5.58
C ASN A 187 -12.65 12.39 -6.10
N THR A 188 -11.50 11.88 -6.55
CA THR A 188 -11.39 10.53 -7.11
C THR A 188 -11.71 9.46 -6.07
N LEU A 189 -11.07 9.50 -4.89
CA LEU A 189 -11.30 8.54 -3.82
C LEU A 189 -12.75 8.59 -3.30
N SER A 190 -13.31 9.80 -3.12
CA SER A 190 -14.71 9.94 -2.67
C SER A 190 -15.72 9.32 -3.63
N ASN A 191 -15.44 9.33 -4.93
CA ASN A 191 -16.29 8.68 -5.93
C ASN A 191 -16.04 7.17 -5.96
N ASP A 192 -14.78 6.74 -5.98
CA ASP A 192 -14.39 5.34 -6.09
C ASP A 192 -14.96 4.48 -4.94
N VAL A 193 -14.88 4.98 -3.68
CA VAL A 193 -15.44 4.26 -2.53
C VAL A 193 -16.98 4.17 -2.56
N VAL A 194 -17.65 5.16 -3.11
CA VAL A 194 -19.10 5.11 -3.30
C VAL A 194 -19.48 4.12 -4.39
N GLU A 195 -18.74 4.11 -5.49
CA GLU A 195 -18.99 3.22 -6.63
C GLU A 195 -18.79 1.75 -6.26
N ILE A 196 -17.70 1.38 -5.56
CA ILE A 196 -17.47 -0.01 -5.17
C ILE A 196 -18.52 -0.50 -4.17
N LEU A 197 -18.96 0.34 -3.23
CA LEU A 197 -20.02 0.00 -2.28
C LEU A 197 -21.37 -0.20 -3.01
N ALA A 198 -21.74 0.72 -3.90
CA ALA A 198 -22.96 0.64 -4.68
C ALA A 198 -22.98 -0.61 -5.59
N LYS A 199 -21.89 -0.90 -6.28
CA LYS A 199 -21.72 -2.08 -7.14
C LYS A 199 -21.97 -3.39 -6.37
N ASN A 200 -21.57 -3.43 -5.10
CA ASN A 200 -21.71 -4.61 -4.25
C ASN A 200 -22.99 -4.61 -3.38
N ASN A 201 -23.86 -3.61 -3.53
CA ASN A 201 -25.08 -3.43 -2.71
C ASN A 201 -24.78 -3.40 -1.20
N ILE A 202 -23.65 -2.79 -0.80
CA ILE A 202 -23.22 -2.65 0.59
C ILE A 202 -23.40 -1.19 1.02
N LEU A 203 -24.02 -0.98 2.18
CA LEU A 203 -24.13 0.35 2.78
C LEU A 203 -22.83 0.68 3.52
N ALA A 204 -22.43 1.95 3.50
CA ALA A 204 -21.21 2.37 4.20
C ALA A 204 -21.25 2.05 5.71
N GLN A 205 -22.43 2.02 6.32
CA GLN A 205 -22.62 1.68 7.74
C GLN A 205 -22.34 0.20 8.06
N GLU A 206 -22.38 -0.69 7.07
CA GLU A 206 -22.08 -2.11 7.21
C GLU A 206 -20.56 -2.37 7.26
N ILE A 207 -19.73 -1.40 6.81
CA ILE A 207 -18.28 -1.49 6.91
C ILE A 207 -17.87 -1.47 8.39
N ASP A 208 -17.09 -2.45 8.81
CA ASP A 208 -16.50 -2.50 10.15
C ASP A 208 -15.30 -1.58 10.27
N LEU A 209 -14.39 -1.61 9.29
CA LEU A 209 -13.22 -0.77 9.24
C LEU A 209 -12.99 -0.18 7.84
N PHE A 210 -12.75 1.11 7.80
CA PHE A 210 -12.21 1.84 6.66
C PHE A 210 -10.72 2.06 6.88
N ILE A 211 -9.88 1.49 6.03
CA ILE A 211 -8.41 1.54 6.13
C ILE A 211 -7.85 2.17 4.85
N PRO A 212 -7.86 3.51 4.75
CA PRO A 212 -7.37 4.22 3.57
C PRO A 212 -5.85 4.28 3.52
N HIS A 213 -5.32 4.59 2.34
CA HIS A 213 -3.94 5.04 2.18
C HIS A 213 -3.64 6.23 3.11
N GLN A 214 -2.53 6.17 3.82
CA GLN A 214 -2.14 7.13 4.85
C GLN A 214 -1.32 8.30 4.28
N ALA A 215 -1.86 9.00 3.28
CA ALA A 215 -1.17 10.13 2.64
C ALA A 215 -1.15 11.39 3.50
N ASN A 216 -2.33 11.76 4.00
CA ASN A 216 -2.59 13.03 4.66
C ASN A 216 -3.91 12.94 5.41
N LEU A 217 -3.94 13.36 6.67
CA LEU A 217 -5.14 13.30 7.51
C LEU A 217 -6.35 14.02 6.88
N ARG A 218 -6.14 15.11 6.15
CA ARG A 218 -7.23 15.87 5.52
C ARG A 218 -7.89 15.10 4.38
N ILE A 219 -7.11 14.33 3.60
CA ILE A 219 -7.66 13.45 2.55
C ILE A 219 -8.48 12.34 3.20
N ILE A 220 -7.90 11.66 4.21
CA ILE A 220 -8.57 10.59 4.96
C ILE A 220 -9.92 11.08 5.51
N LYS A 221 -9.92 12.24 6.17
CA LYS A 221 -11.13 12.82 6.77
C LYS A 221 -12.18 13.19 5.72
N ALA A 222 -11.77 13.73 4.58
CA ALA A 222 -12.72 14.09 3.52
C ALA A 222 -13.46 12.85 2.96
N VAL A 223 -12.74 11.74 2.75
CA VAL A 223 -13.35 10.48 2.30
C VAL A 223 -14.21 9.85 3.41
N GLN A 224 -13.72 9.85 4.65
CA GLN A 224 -14.49 9.38 5.82
C GLN A 224 -15.81 10.13 5.97
N GLU A 225 -15.80 11.46 5.85
CA GLU A 225 -16.99 12.33 5.90
C GLU A 225 -17.96 12.02 4.74
N LYS A 226 -17.44 11.79 3.54
CA LYS A 226 -18.25 11.40 2.37
C LYS A 226 -19.00 10.10 2.60
N LEU A 227 -18.40 9.14 3.30
CA LEU A 227 -19.01 7.86 3.67
C LEU A 227 -19.88 7.96 4.95
N ASN A 228 -19.88 9.09 5.63
CA ASN A 228 -20.53 9.28 6.93
C ASN A 228 -20.14 8.20 7.97
N LEU A 229 -18.85 7.86 8.00
CA LEU A 229 -18.32 6.87 8.95
C LEU A 229 -17.83 7.54 10.25
N SER A 230 -18.06 6.87 11.38
CA SER A 230 -17.54 7.31 12.67
C SER A 230 -16.00 7.22 12.73
N ASN A 231 -15.40 7.97 13.65
CA ASN A 231 -13.94 7.94 13.83
C ASN A 231 -13.43 6.57 14.25
N GLU A 232 -14.21 5.78 14.95
CA GLU A 232 -13.87 4.44 15.43
C GLU A 232 -13.73 3.44 14.29
N LYS A 233 -14.50 3.62 13.22
CA LYS A 233 -14.41 2.78 12.02
C LYS A 233 -13.25 3.16 11.09
N CYS A 234 -12.66 4.34 11.22
CA CYS A 234 -11.56 4.79 10.39
C CYS A 234 -10.20 4.51 11.05
N VAL A 235 -9.34 3.78 10.36
CA VAL A 235 -7.97 3.53 10.83
C VAL A 235 -7.06 4.66 10.36
N ILE A 236 -6.42 5.34 11.30
CA ILE A 236 -5.54 6.47 11.05
C ILE A 236 -4.20 6.20 11.69
N THR A 237 -3.14 6.07 10.90
CA THR A 237 -1.76 5.84 11.34
C THR A 237 -0.78 6.87 10.78
N VAL A 238 -1.27 7.80 9.94
CA VAL A 238 -0.46 8.84 9.29
C VAL A 238 0.30 9.72 10.28
N GLN A 239 -0.24 9.94 11.49
CA GLN A 239 0.43 10.71 12.54
C GLN A 239 1.69 10.02 13.07
N LYS A 240 1.77 8.68 12.93
CA LYS A 240 2.80 7.80 13.51
C LYS A 240 3.91 7.47 12.50
N TYR A 241 3.52 7.33 11.22
CA TYR A 241 4.44 6.85 10.17
C TYR A 241 4.62 7.84 9.01
N GLY A 242 3.75 8.86 8.90
CA GLY A 242 3.67 9.68 7.70
C GLY A 242 3.12 8.90 6.52
N ASN A 243 3.45 9.33 5.32
CA ASN A 243 3.11 8.65 4.08
C ASN A 243 4.19 7.62 3.73
N THR A 244 3.90 6.34 3.91
CA THR A 244 4.77 5.22 3.52
C THR A 244 4.33 4.60 2.18
N SER A 245 3.68 5.38 1.30
CA SER A 245 3.26 4.96 -0.04
C SER A 245 2.50 3.62 -0.06
N ALA A 246 2.94 2.63 -0.84
CA ALA A 246 2.29 1.31 -0.95
C ALA A 246 2.30 0.50 0.36
N ALA A 247 3.21 0.78 1.28
CA ALA A 247 3.27 0.13 2.59
C ALA A 247 2.20 0.63 3.57
N SER A 248 1.57 1.77 3.31
CA SER A 248 0.73 2.46 4.30
C SER A 248 -0.52 1.68 4.70
N ILE A 249 -1.22 1.05 3.75
CA ILE A 249 -2.41 0.23 4.03
C ILE A 249 -2.05 -1.01 4.83
N PRO A 250 -1.12 -1.89 4.42
CA PRO A 250 -0.80 -3.08 5.19
C PRO A 250 -0.20 -2.76 6.55
N MET A 251 0.54 -1.66 6.72
CA MET A 251 0.99 -1.19 8.03
C MET A 251 -0.19 -0.75 8.90
N ALA A 252 -1.16 -0.02 8.34
CA ALA A 252 -2.37 0.38 9.06
C ALA A 252 -3.27 -0.82 9.43
N MET A 253 -3.35 -1.83 8.56
CA MET A 253 -4.00 -3.11 8.87
C MET A 253 -3.32 -3.80 10.04
N ASN A 254 -1.98 -3.85 10.04
CA ASN A 254 -1.20 -4.43 11.13
C ASN A 254 -1.46 -3.70 12.46
N ASP A 255 -1.43 -2.37 12.49
CA ASP A 255 -1.72 -1.60 13.70
C ASP A 255 -3.14 -1.88 14.21
N ALA A 256 -4.13 -1.88 13.32
CA ALA A 256 -5.52 -2.19 13.68
C ALA A 256 -5.68 -3.63 14.22
N TYR A 257 -4.90 -4.57 13.70
CA TYR A 257 -4.88 -5.96 14.19
C TYR A 257 -4.25 -6.05 15.59
N GLU A 258 -3.08 -5.46 15.79
CA GLU A 258 -2.40 -5.43 17.10
C GLU A 258 -3.23 -4.70 18.17
N GLU A 259 -4.01 -3.70 17.78
CA GLU A 259 -4.95 -2.98 18.67
C GLU A 259 -6.24 -3.78 18.93
N GLY A 260 -6.41 -4.96 18.33
CA GLY A 260 -7.63 -5.77 18.45
C GLY A 260 -8.86 -5.18 17.78
N ARG A 261 -8.69 -4.19 16.91
CA ARG A 261 -9.76 -3.56 16.11
C ARG A 261 -10.08 -4.37 14.86
N LEU A 262 -9.06 -4.90 14.18
CA LEU A 262 -9.21 -5.75 13.01
C LEU A 262 -9.34 -7.20 13.45
N LYS A 263 -10.52 -7.80 13.20
CA LYS A 263 -10.87 -9.15 13.64
C LYS A 263 -11.34 -10.00 12.46
N LYS A 264 -11.21 -11.32 12.59
CA LYS A 264 -11.73 -12.28 11.61
C LYS A 264 -13.21 -12.00 11.32
N GLY A 265 -13.55 -11.97 10.04
CA GLY A 265 -14.89 -11.69 9.55
C GLY A 265 -15.25 -10.23 9.40
N ASN A 266 -14.40 -9.28 9.88
CA ASN A 266 -14.66 -7.85 9.66
C ASN A 266 -14.75 -7.53 8.18
N LEU A 267 -15.77 -6.77 7.80
CA LEU A 267 -15.90 -6.18 6.47
C LEU A 267 -15.06 -4.91 6.40
N ILE A 268 -14.06 -4.93 5.52
CA ILE A 268 -13.06 -3.86 5.38
C ILE A 268 -13.21 -3.20 4.03
N LEU A 269 -13.19 -1.87 4.04
CA LEU A 269 -13.02 -1.05 2.85
C LEU A 269 -11.61 -0.46 2.85
N LEU A 270 -10.87 -0.72 1.78
CA LEU A 270 -9.57 -0.11 1.50
C LEU A 270 -9.73 0.89 0.36
N ASP A 271 -8.97 1.98 0.37
CA ASP A 271 -8.79 2.85 -0.79
C ASP A 271 -7.39 3.43 -0.86
N ALA A 272 -6.93 3.73 -2.07
CA ALA A 272 -5.63 4.34 -2.30
C ALA A 272 -5.60 5.18 -3.57
N PHE A 273 -4.75 6.20 -3.54
CA PHE A 273 -4.47 7.08 -4.67
C PHE A 273 -2.96 7.34 -4.74
N GLY A 274 -2.38 7.28 -5.93
CA GLY A 274 -0.95 7.43 -6.15
C GLY A 274 -0.58 8.19 -7.41
N GLY A 275 0.72 8.45 -7.54
CA GLY A 275 1.29 9.02 -8.76
C GLY A 275 0.97 8.16 -9.98
N GLY A 276 0.70 8.85 -11.11
CA GLY A 276 0.27 8.21 -12.33
C GLY A 276 -0.76 9.07 -13.10
N PHE A 277 -1.97 9.46 -12.67
CA PHE A 277 -2.46 8.98 -11.40
C PHE A 277 -2.99 7.55 -11.51
N THR A 278 -2.82 6.81 -10.44
CA THR A 278 -3.44 5.50 -10.21
C THR A 278 -4.29 5.57 -8.96
N TRP A 279 -5.38 4.80 -8.91
CA TRP A 279 -6.20 4.66 -7.70
C TRP A 279 -6.88 3.30 -7.68
N GLY A 280 -7.50 2.99 -6.56
CA GLY A 280 -8.33 1.82 -6.43
C GLY A 280 -8.89 1.65 -5.04
N SER A 281 -9.89 0.81 -4.97
CA SER A 281 -10.55 0.39 -3.74
C SER A 281 -10.71 -1.13 -3.69
N ALA A 282 -10.83 -1.66 -2.49
CA ALA A 282 -11.08 -3.08 -2.27
C ALA A 282 -12.07 -3.29 -1.12
N LEU A 283 -12.98 -4.23 -1.32
CA LEU A 283 -13.89 -4.75 -0.29
C LEU A 283 -13.46 -6.17 0.06
N LEU A 284 -13.17 -6.41 1.33
CA LEU A 284 -12.78 -7.74 1.79
C LEU A 284 -13.30 -8.05 3.19
N LYS A 285 -13.51 -9.34 3.45
CA LYS A 285 -13.69 -9.89 4.79
C LYS A 285 -12.36 -10.40 5.30
N PHE A 286 -11.93 -9.92 6.45
CA PHE A 286 -10.65 -10.34 7.00
C PHE A 286 -10.68 -11.81 7.40
N GLY A 287 -9.81 -12.63 6.77
CA GLY A 287 -9.75 -14.07 7.00
C GLY A 287 -8.75 -14.50 8.08
N GLY A 288 -7.89 -13.58 8.54
CA GLY A 288 -6.86 -13.89 9.55
C GLY A 288 -7.46 -14.30 10.89
N GLU A 289 -6.84 -15.26 11.56
CA GLU A 289 -7.27 -15.70 12.88
C GLU A 289 -6.89 -14.67 13.95
N ASN A 290 -7.72 -14.54 14.97
CA ASN A 290 -7.39 -13.77 16.17
C ASN A 290 -6.55 -14.69 17.07
N PHE A 291 -5.30 -14.30 17.34
CA PHE A 291 -4.45 -14.97 18.32
C PHE A 291 -4.72 -14.41 19.71
#